data_b563f8f61b48e56dc630946f242e435e
#
_entry.id   b563f8f61b48e56dc630946f242e435e
#
_cell.length_a   1.000
_cell.length_b   1.000
_cell.length_c   1.000
_cell.angle_alpha   90.00
_cell.angle_beta   90.00
_cell.angle_gamma   90.00
#
_symmetry.space_group_name_H-M   'P 1'
#
loop_
_entity.id
_entity.type
_entity.pdbx_description
1 polymer ?
#
loop_
_entity_poly.entity_id
_entity_poly.type
_entity_poly.pdbx_seq_one_letter_code
_entity_poly.pdbx_strand_id
1 'polypeptide(L)'
;MIKPDFDPHLDLAVFAGALSSHEVELYKAGFLKKEEEGLVKAIRKVYKSVNYACVYGAGGPRVAITAGVTTDEGYKLVDAYWQRNWSVKRIAEDQIVKVCNGMKWLFNPVSGFWYSLRHEKDRFSTLNQGTGVYCFDTWICNFRKKRPQLTGQMHDEVILCIKKGYRKQAEKLLRDAIEETNKQLKLNRELDISVQFGDRYSDIH
;
A
#
# COMPACT_ATOMS: atom_id res chain seq x y z
N MET A 1 -12.28 -3.73 -13.47
CA MET A 1 -12.17 -4.81 -12.46
C MET A 1 -10.71 -5.20 -12.37
N ILE A 2 -10.07 -5.11 -11.21
CA ILE A 2 -8.66 -5.54 -11.03
C ILE A 2 -8.68 -7.07 -11.02
N LYS A 3 -7.81 -7.70 -11.82
CA LYS A 3 -7.68 -9.17 -11.84
C LYS A 3 -7.20 -9.65 -10.45
N PRO A 4 -7.65 -10.80 -9.94
CA PRO A 4 -7.27 -11.28 -8.59
C PRO A 4 -5.76 -11.44 -8.38
N ASP A 5 -5.01 -11.68 -9.44
CA ASP A 5 -3.56 -11.87 -9.48
C ASP A 5 -2.78 -10.64 -9.98
N PHE A 6 -3.42 -9.46 -9.99
CA PHE A 6 -2.79 -8.22 -10.45
C PHE A 6 -1.62 -7.81 -9.55
N ASP A 7 -0.43 -7.68 -10.15
CA ASP A 7 0.77 -7.17 -9.49
C ASP A 7 1.16 -5.81 -10.09
N PRO A 8 0.99 -4.69 -9.35
CA PRO A 8 1.25 -3.35 -9.86
C PRO A 8 2.73 -3.09 -10.18
N HIS A 9 3.64 -3.88 -9.61
CA HIS A 9 5.08 -3.72 -9.83
C HIS A 9 5.51 -4.38 -11.13
N LEU A 10 5.00 -5.57 -11.41
CA LEU A 10 5.21 -6.24 -12.69
C LEU A 10 4.50 -5.49 -13.83
N ASP A 11 3.30 -4.97 -13.59
CA ASP A 11 2.56 -4.18 -14.56
C ASP A 11 3.32 -2.88 -14.95
N LEU A 12 3.93 -2.18 -13.99
CA LEU A 12 4.78 -1.04 -14.29
C LEU A 12 6.06 -1.45 -15.04
N ALA A 13 6.67 -2.60 -14.70
CA ALA A 13 7.84 -3.10 -15.41
C ALA A 13 7.53 -3.40 -16.89
N VAL A 14 6.36 -3.96 -17.16
CA VAL A 14 5.88 -4.16 -18.55
C VAL A 14 5.64 -2.83 -19.25
N PHE A 15 4.95 -1.90 -18.60
CA PHE A 15 4.65 -0.59 -19.18
C PHE A 15 5.93 0.20 -19.52
N ALA A 16 6.95 0.10 -18.68
CA ALA A 16 8.26 0.72 -18.89
C ALA A 16 9.18 -0.06 -19.85
N GLY A 17 8.76 -1.21 -20.37
CA GLY A 17 9.52 -2.01 -21.33
C GLY A 17 10.64 -2.87 -20.72
N ALA A 18 10.68 -3.04 -19.41
CA ALA A 18 11.68 -3.88 -18.72
C ALA A 18 11.32 -5.37 -18.72
N LEU A 19 10.05 -5.70 -18.90
CA LEU A 19 9.51 -7.07 -19.07
C LEU A 19 8.47 -7.05 -20.18
N SER A 20 8.29 -8.19 -20.83
CA SER A 20 7.15 -8.42 -21.71
C SER A 20 5.95 -8.97 -20.93
N SER A 21 4.73 -8.76 -21.44
CA SER A 21 3.52 -9.36 -20.86
C SER A 21 3.60 -10.88 -20.81
N HIS A 22 4.23 -11.49 -21.84
CA HIS A 22 4.40 -12.93 -21.94
C HIS A 22 5.32 -13.49 -20.81
N GLU A 23 6.44 -12.82 -20.52
CA GLU A 23 7.32 -13.21 -19.40
C GLU A 23 6.59 -13.17 -18.07
N VAL A 24 5.76 -12.13 -17.85
CA VAL A 24 4.95 -12.01 -16.62
C VAL A 24 3.89 -13.11 -16.54
N GLU A 25 3.26 -13.49 -17.64
CA GLU A 25 2.30 -14.61 -17.70
C GLU A 25 2.98 -15.94 -17.37
N LEU A 26 4.12 -16.24 -17.99
CA LEU A 26 4.91 -17.45 -17.71
C LEU A 26 5.39 -17.48 -16.25
N TYR A 27 5.84 -16.34 -15.71
CA TYR A 27 6.22 -16.22 -14.31
C TYR A 27 5.08 -16.57 -13.36
N LYS A 28 3.90 -16.00 -13.59
CA LYS A 28 2.70 -16.26 -12.76
C LYS A 28 2.19 -17.69 -12.87
N ALA A 29 2.34 -18.29 -14.04
CA ALA A 29 1.98 -19.68 -14.28
C ALA A 29 3.02 -20.70 -13.75
N GLY A 30 4.20 -20.24 -13.30
CA GLY A 30 5.25 -21.12 -12.81
C GLY A 30 5.98 -21.91 -13.92
N PHE A 31 5.97 -21.40 -15.15
CA PHE A 31 6.60 -22.06 -16.31
C PHE A 31 8.00 -21.57 -16.65
N LEU A 32 8.52 -20.59 -15.89
CA LEU A 32 9.89 -20.09 -16.08
C LEU A 32 10.93 -21.05 -15.47
N LYS A 33 12.10 -21.11 -16.09
CA LYS A 33 13.26 -21.75 -15.49
C LYS A 33 13.72 -20.94 -14.27
N LYS A 34 14.41 -21.58 -13.33
CA LYS A 34 14.84 -20.96 -12.07
C LYS A 34 15.64 -19.67 -12.26
N GLU A 35 16.47 -19.60 -13.28
CA GLU A 35 17.29 -18.41 -13.62
C GLU A 35 16.42 -17.27 -14.13
N GLU A 36 15.48 -17.54 -15.03
CA GLU A 36 14.53 -16.58 -15.59
C GLU A 36 13.58 -16.07 -14.51
N GLU A 37 13.08 -16.96 -13.64
CA GLU A 37 12.28 -16.60 -12.47
C GLU A 37 13.05 -15.67 -11.52
N GLY A 38 14.36 -15.92 -11.28
CA GLY A 38 15.24 -15.09 -10.50
C GLY A 38 15.37 -13.68 -11.09
N LEU A 39 15.47 -13.56 -12.40
CA LEU A 39 15.55 -12.27 -13.10
C LEU A 39 14.24 -11.49 -12.95
N VAL A 40 13.10 -12.11 -13.19
CA VAL A 40 11.78 -11.47 -13.03
C VAL A 40 11.57 -10.99 -11.59
N LYS A 41 11.96 -11.77 -10.58
CA LYS A 41 11.92 -11.38 -9.15
C LYS A 41 12.82 -10.18 -8.86
N ALA A 42 14.02 -10.12 -9.44
CA ALA A 42 14.93 -9.00 -9.28
C ALA A 42 14.35 -7.72 -9.89
N ILE A 43 13.85 -7.79 -11.12
CA ILE A 43 13.19 -6.67 -11.80
C ILE A 43 11.97 -6.20 -10.99
N ARG A 44 11.10 -7.13 -10.55
CA ARG A 44 9.95 -6.82 -9.70
C ARG A 44 10.37 -6.06 -8.43
N LYS A 45 11.47 -6.45 -7.78
CA LYS A 45 11.98 -5.77 -6.59
C LYS A 45 12.39 -4.33 -6.88
N VAL A 46 13.08 -4.08 -8.00
CA VAL A 46 13.43 -2.73 -8.45
C VAL A 46 12.17 -1.90 -8.69
N TYR A 47 11.24 -2.40 -9.47
CA TYR A 47 10.00 -1.71 -9.80
C TYR A 47 9.06 -1.51 -8.59
N LYS A 48 9.12 -2.38 -7.58
CA LYS A 48 8.49 -2.14 -6.28
C LYS A 48 9.05 -0.87 -5.63
N SER A 49 10.37 -0.73 -5.61
CA SER A 49 11.03 0.47 -5.04
C SER A 49 10.75 1.73 -5.86
N VAL A 50 10.71 1.63 -7.19
CA VAL A 50 10.31 2.73 -8.10
C VAL A 50 8.86 3.17 -7.84
N ASN A 51 7.92 2.23 -7.75
CA ASN A 51 6.53 2.53 -7.42
C ASN A 51 6.42 3.35 -6.12
N TYR A 52 7.05 2.87 -5.05
CA TYR A 52 7.03 3.59 -3.77
C TYR A 52 7.69 4.96 -3.86
N ALA A 53 8.86 5.06 -4.50
CA ALA A 53 9.55 6.35 -4.67
C ALA A 53 8.64 7.37 -5.38
N CYS A 54 7.99 6.97 -6.47
CA CYS A 54 7.09 7.84 -7.22
C CYS A 54 5.84 8.22 -6.43
N VAL A 55 5.23 7.27 -5.69
CA VAL A 55 4.07 7.54 -4.80
C VAL A 55 4.41 8.61 -3.77
N TYR A 56 5.63 8.58 -3.23
CA TYR A 56 6.12 9.58 -2.29
C TYR A 56 6.72 10.83 -2.96
N GLY A 57 6.46 11.04 -4.25
CA GLY A 57 6.83 12.26 -4.96
C GLY A 57 8.33 12.40 -5.24
N ALA A 58 9.05 11.29 -5.35
CA ALA A 58 10.45 11.34 -5.77
C ALA A 58 10.59 11.78 -7.22
N GLY A 59 11.55 12.67 -7.48
CA GLY A 59 11.93 13.06 -8.85
C GLY A 59 12.94 12.10 -9.49
N GLY A 60 13.23 12.34 -10.79
CA GLY A 60 14.10 11.49 -11.62
C GLY A 60 15.43 11.10 -10.97
N PRO A 61 16.22 12.02 -10.39
CA PRO A 61 17.51 11.67 -9.77
C PRO A 61 17.36 10.65 -8.61
N ARG A 62 16.33 10.78 -7.78
CA ARG A 62 16.10 9.84 -6.68
C ARG A 62 15.63 8.48 -7.18
N VAL A 63 14.76 8.45 -8.19
CA VAL A 63 14.30 7.22 -8.84
C VAL A 63 15.46 6.51 -9.54
N ALA A 64 16.35 7.26 -10.20
CA ALA A 64 17.57 6.72 -10.82
C ALA A 64 18.46 5.97 -9.82
N ILE A 65 18.74 6.57 -8.67
CA ILE A 65 19.49 5.92 -7.59
C ILE A 65 18.78 4.65 -7.11
N THR A 66 17.47 4.73 -6.93
CA THR A 66 16.65 3.60 -6.44
C THR A 66 16.62 2.43 -7.41
N ALA A 67 16.59 2.72 -8.72
CA ALA A 67 16.55 1.72 -9.79
C ALA A 67 17.95 1.26 -10.24
N GLY A 68 19.03 1.95 -9.85
CA GLY A 68 20.39 1.67 -10.30
C GLY A 68 20.60 2.03 -11.77
N VAL A 69 19.96 3.09 -12.28
CA VAL A 69 20.00 3.53 -13.68
C VAL A 69 20.52 4.97 -13.78
N THR A 70 20.71 5.46 -15.00
CA THR A 70 21.11 6.86 -15.26
C THR A 70 20.01 7.85 -14.86
N THR A 71 20.38 9.12 -14.62
CA THR A 71 19.42 10.15 -14.25
C THR A 71 18.35 10.34 -15.33
N ASP A 72 18.72 10.27 -16.61
CA ASP A 72 17.79 10.39 -17.73
C ASP A 72 16.78 9.23 -17.76
N GLU A 73 17.23 8.02 -17.50
CA GLU A 73 16.34 6.85 -17.32
C GLU A 73 15.46 7.01 -16.10
N GLY A 74 15.97 7.59 -15.01
CA GLY A 74 15.19 7.91 -13.83
C GLY A 74 14.01 8.86 -14.14
N TYR A 75 14.22 9.88 -14.97
CA TYR A 75 13.11 10.75 -15.43
C TYR A 75 12.11 9.98 -16.28
N LYS A 76 12.56 9.13 -17.21
CA LYS A 76 11.68 8.28 -18.01
C LYS A 76 10.84 7.33 -17.14
N LEU A 77 11.42 6.78 -16.08
CA LEU A 77 10.70 5.92 -15.12
C LEU A 77 9.61 6.71 -14.36
N VAL A 78 9.90 7.94 -13.94
CA VAL A 78 8.91 8.82 -13.30
C VAL A 78 7.77 9.14 -14.27
N ASP A 79 8.08 9.47 -15.52
CA ASP A 79 7.08 9.75 -16.54
C ASP A 79 6.22 8.50 -16.85
N ALA A 80 6.84 7.33 -17.02
CA ALA A 80 6.15 6.07 -17.22
C ALA A 80 5.22 5.75 -16.04
N TYR A 81 5.69 5.97 -14.80
CA TYR A 81 4.87 5.79 -13.61
C TYR A 81 3.62 6.68 -13.64
N TRP A 82 3.76 7.97 -13.89
CA TRP A 82 2.63 8.90 -13.87
C TRP A 82 1.71 8.76 -15.08
N GLN A 83 2.23 8.36 -16.24
CA GLN A 83 1.40 7.98 -17.40
C GLN A 83 0.56 6.73 -17.10
N ARG A 84 1.19 5.70 -16.51
CA ARG A 84 0.49 4.48 -16.11
C ARG A 84 -0.54 4.72 -15.01
N ASN A 85 -0.22 5.58 -14.06
CA ASN A 85 -1.04 5.86 -12.88
C ASN A 85 -1.69 7.25 -12.92
N TRP A 86 -2.07 7.73 -14.11
CA TRP A 86 -2.67 9.05 -14.31
C TRP A 86 -3.89 9.32 -13.42
N SER A 87 -4.72 8.28 -13.16
CA SER A 87 -5.89 8.38 -12.31
C SER A 87 -5.53 8.67 -10.84
N VAL A 88 -4.42 8.10 -10.36
CA VAL A 88 -3.89 8.36 -9.01
C VAL A 88 -3.44 9.82 -8.89
N LYS A 89 -2.73 10.32 -9.91
CA LYS A 89 -2.33 11.73 -10.00
C LYS A 89 -3.55 12.64 -9.95
N ARG A 90 -4.55 12.37 -10.77
CA ARG A 90 -5.78 13.15 -10.83
C ARG A 90 -6.54 13.16 -9.50
N ILE A 91 -6.69 12.01 -8.84
CA ILE A 91 -7.30 11.95 -7.51
C ILE A 91 -6.59 12.88 -6.52
N ALA A 92 -5.26 12.92 -6.54
CA ALA A 92 -4.48 13.79 -5.67
C ALA A 92 -4.68 15.28 -6.01
N GLU A 93 -4.74 15.62 -7.30
CA GLU A 93 -4.94 16.99 -7.78
C GLU A 93 -6.35 17.53 -7.51
N ASP A 94 -7.36 16.66 -7.57
CA ASP A 94 -8.77 17.01 -7.35
C ASP A 94 -9.12 17.23 -5.87
N GLN A 95 -8.21 16.90 -4.92
CA GLN A 95 -8.49 17.08 -3.49
C GLN A 95 -8.51 18.55 -3.09
N ILE A 96 -9.41 18.87 -2.14
CA ILE A 96 -9.57 20.23 -1.62
C ILE A 96 -8.35 20.59 -0.75
N VAL A 97 -7.71 21.70 -1.09
CA VAL A 97 -6.63 22.30 -0.30
C VAL A 97 -7.05 23.69 0.15
N LYS A 98 -6.89 23.97 1.45
CA LYS A 98 -7.11 25.30 2.03
C LYS A 98 -5.82 25.85 2.60
N VAL A 99 -5.69 27.17 2.59
CA VAL A 99 -4.61 27.90 3.27
C VAL A 99 -5.18 28.54 4.53
N CYS A 100 -4.56 28.24 5.68
CA CYS A 100 -4.91 28.82 6.96
C CYS A 100 -3.61 29.17 7.69
N ASN A 101 -3.47 30.43 8.11
CA ASN A 101 -2.26 30.97 8.76
C ASN A 101 -0.96 30.65 7.99
N GLY A 102 -0.97 30.78 6.67
CA GLY A 102 0.18 30.52 5.80
C GLY A 102 0.50 29.02 5.58
N MET A 103 -0.23 28.12 6.22
CA MET A 103 -0.07 26.68 6.06
C MET A 103 -1.15 26.09 5.15
N LYS A 104 -0.75 25.11 4.34
CA LYS A 104 -1.67 24.35 3.47
C LYS A 104 -2.22 23.15 4.21
N TRP A 105 -3.51 22.90 4.02
CA TRP A 105 -4.25 21.79 4.61
C TRP A 105 -5.00 21.03 3.52
N LEU A 106 -4.78 19.73 3.46
CA LEU A 106 -5.43 18.80 2.53
C LEU A 106 -6.63 18.15 3.23
N PHE A 107 -7.78 18.24 2.60
CA PHE A 107 -8.99 17.54 3.08
C PHE A 107 -8.96 16.07 2.66
N ASN A 108 -9.24 15.18 3.59
CA ASN A 108 -9.42 13.76 3.32
C ASN A 108 -10.91 13.42 3.40
N PRO A 109 -11.57 13.08 2.28
CA PRO A 109 -13.01 12.83 2.25
C PRO A 109 -13.42 11.52 2.95
N VAL A 110 -12.50 10.59 3.18
CA VAL A 110 -12.79 9.32 3.87
C VAL A 110 -12.87 9.53 5.37
N SER A 111 -11.91 10.24 5.94
CA SER A 111 -11.86 10.52 7.38
C SER A 111 -12.61 11.79 7.80
N GLY A 112 -12.85 12.72 6.86
CA GLY A 112 -13.37 14.06 7.14
C GLY A 112 -12.34 14.98 7.79
N PHE A 113 -11.06 14.58 7.90
CA PHE A 113 -10.00 15.35 8.54
C PHE A 113 -9.21 16.21 7.57
N TRP A 114 -8.61 17.27 8.11
CA TRP A 114 -7.65 18.12 7.43
C TRP A 114 -6.24 17.78 7.86
N TYR A 115 -5.39 17.45 6.89
CA TYR A 115 -3.99 17.09 7.12
C TYR A 115 -3.07 18.21 6.66
N SER A 116 -2.03 18.52 7.43
CA SER A 116 -1.01 19.48 7.04
C SER A 116 -0.29 19.01 5.77
N LEU A 117 -0.27 19.87 4.74
CA LEU A 117 0.37 19.62 3.46
C LEU A 117 1.62 20.51 3.33
N ARG A 118 2.80 19.94 3.53
CA ARG A 118 4.07 20.69 3.46
C ARG A 118 4.47 21.01 2.02
N HIS A 119 4.32 20.06 1.12
CA HIS A 119 4.66 20.18 -0.29
C HIS A 119 3.53 19.67 -1.17
N GLU A 120 3.29 20.33 -2.31
CA GLU A 120 2.24 19.92 -3.27
C GLU A 120 2.42 18.49 -3.79
N LYS A 121 3.67 18.04 -3.96
CA LYS A 121 3.99 16.66 -4.38
C LYS A 121 3.54 15.59 -3.39
N ASP A 122 3.30 15.96 -2.13
CA ASP A 122 2.93 15.04 -1.06
C ASP A 122 1.41 14.81 -0.97
N ARG A 123 0.61 15.43 -1.85
CA ARG A 123 -0.86 15.32 -1.81
C ARG A 123 -1.33 13.88 -1.76
N PHE A 124 -0.87 13.05 -2.70
CA PHE A 124 -1.31 11.65 -2.75
C PHE A 124 -0.83 10.85 -1.54
N SER A 125 0.43 10.97 -1.16
CA SER A 125 0.96 10.25 -0.01
C SER A 125 0.27 10.67 1.29
N THR A 126 0.01 11.97 1.48
CA THR A 126 -0.74 12.49 2.65
C THR A 126 -2.17 11.94 2.68
N LEU A 127 -2.86 11.95 1.54
CA LEU A 127 -4.21 11.39 1.42
C LEU A 127 -4.22 9.89 1.73
N ASN A 128 -3.33 9.14 1.09
CA ASN A 128 -3.26 7.68 1.21
C ASN A 128 -2.90 7.23 2.63
N GLN A 129 -1.85 7.81 3.20
CA GLN A 129 -1.41 7.50 4.56
C GLN A 129 -2.48 7.88 5.60
N GLY A 130 -3.06 9.08 5.47
CA GLY A 130 -4.13 9.52 6.36
C GLY A 130 -5.37 8.63 6.28
N THR A 131 -5.73 8.17 5.08
CA THR A 131 -6.83 7.19 4.90
C THR A 131 -6.49 5.85 5.54
N GLY A 132 -5.25 5.34 5.31
CA GLY A 132 -4.81 4.07 5.88
C GLY A 132 -4.86 4.07 7.41
N VAL A 133 -4.34 5.12 8.05
CA VAL A 133 -4.41 5.29 9.52
C VAL A 133 -5.85 5.32 10.00
N TYR A 134 -6.73 6.08 9.32
CA TYR A 134 -8.15 6.16 9.70
C TYR A 134 -8.86 4.80 9.58
N CYS A 135 -8.60 4.05 8.52
CA CYS A 135 -9.15 2.70 8.35
C CYS A 135 -8.66 1.75 9.46
N PHE A 136 -7.37 1.80 9.75
CA PHE A 136 -6.76 0.97 10.77
C PHE A 136 -7.29 1.31 12.17
N ASP A 137 -7.35 2.59 12.54
CA ASP A 137 -7.89 3.03 13.83
C ASP A 137 -9.39 2.68 13.96
N THR A 138 -10.16 2.79 12.89
CA THR A 138 -11.56 2.36 12.87
C THR A 138 -11.69 0.87 13.16
N TRP A 139 -10.85 0.05 12.52
CA TRP A 139 -10.80 -1.39 12.78
C TRP A 139 -10.42 -1.70 14.23
N ILE A 140 -9.39 -1.05 14.76
CA ILE A 140 -8.97 -1.19 16.17
C ILE A 140 -10.11 -0.79 17.12
N CYS A 141 -10.81 0.29 16.85
CA CYS A 141 -11.95 0.71 17.67
C CYS A 141 -13.09 -0.33 17.66
N ASN A 142 -13.41 -0.89 16.48
CA ASN A 142 -14.42 -1.95 16.36
C ASN A 142 -13.99 -3.24 17.06
N PHE A 143 -12.71 -3.61 16.94
CA PHE A 143 -12.14 -4.75 17.65
C PHE A 143 -12.17 -4.56 19.16
N ARG A 144 -11.78 -3.39 19.68
CA ARG A 144 -11.76 -3.10 21.13
C ARG A 144 -13.13 -3.09 21.78
N LYS A 145 -14.20 -2.80 21.06
CA LYS A 145 -15.59 -2.94 21.58
C LYS A 145 -15.88 -4.34 22.07
N LYS A 146 -15.21 -5.36 21.55
CA LYS A 146 -15.34 -6.78 21.94
C LYS A 146 -14.43 -7.17 23.10
N ARG A 147 -13.74 -6.22 23.73
CA ARG A 147 -12.87 -6.32 24.92
C ARG A 147 -11.60 -7.16 24.79
N PRO A 148 -10.94 -7.29 23.64
CA PRO A 148 -9.62 -7.91 23.62
C PRO A 148 -8.57 -6.99 24.23
N GLN A 149 -7.53 -7.59 24.79
CA GLN A 149 -6.34 -6.85 25.22
C GLN A 149 -5.36 -6.77 24.05
N LEU A 150 -5.04 -5.55 23.63
CA LEU A 150 -3.95 -5.30 22.70
C LEU A 150 -2.63 -5.34 23.47
N THR A 151 -1.67 -6.08 22.95
CA THR A 151 -0.31 -6.13 23.50
C THR A 151 0.60 -5.14 22.78
N GLY A 152 0.43 -5.00 21.47
CA GLY A 152 1.18 -4.05 20.66
C GLY A 152 0.39 -3.62 19.43
N GLN A 153 0.77 -2.44 18.93
CA GLN A 153 0.28 -1.88 17.67
C GLN A 153 1.47 -1.30 16.93
N MET A 154 1.69 -1.72 15.68
CA MET A 154 2.76 -1.23 14.83
C MET A 154 2.25 -1.03 13.41
N HIS A 155 2.33 0.20 12.88
CA HIS A 155 1.88 0.56 11.53
C HIS A 155 0.47 0.07 11.21
N ASP A 156 0.34 -1.03 10.48
CA ASP A 156 -0.88 -1.68 10.01
C ASP A 156 -1.10 -3.06 10.67
N GLU A 157 -0.44 -3.31 11.78
CA GLU A 157 -0.43 -4.58 12.50
C GLU A 157 -0.83 -4.41 13.96
N VAL A 158 -1.53 -5.41 14.48
CA VAL A 158 -1.79 -5.58 15.91
C VAL A 158 -1.25 -6.90 16.43
N ILE A 159 -0.69 -6.85 17.63
CA ILE A 159 -0.17 -8.01 18.33
C ILE A 159 -1.05 -8.26 19.55
N LEU A 160 -1.46 -9.52 19.72
CA LEU A 160 -2.31 -9.96 20.80
C LEU A 160 -1.65 -11.12 21.55
N CYS A 161 -1.63 -11.05 22.87
CA CYS A 161 -1.38 -12.23 23.70
C CYS A 161 -2.70 -12.94 23.98
N ILE A 162 -2.83 -14.18 23.52
CA ILE A 162 -4.03 -14.99 23.69
C ILE A 162 -3.73 -16.27 24.49
N LYS A 163 -4.72 -16.78 25.21
CA LYS A 163 -4.58 -18.09 25.89
C LYS A 163 -4.48 -19.20 24.84
N LYS A 164 -3.68 -20.24 25.16
CA LYS A 164 -3.65 -21.48 24.35
C LYS A 164 -5.06 -22.03 24.17
N GLY A 165 -5.38 -22.45 22.94
CA GLY A 165 -6.72 -22.96 22.59
C GLY A 165 -7.73 -21.90 22.10
N TYR A 166 -7.42 -20.59 22.21
CA TYR A 166 -8.33 -19.50 21.80
C TYR A 166 -8.04 -18.92 20.40
N ARG A 167 -7.19 -19.57 19.59
CA ARG A 167 -6.81 -19.07 18.25
C ARG A 167 -8.01 -18.79 17.35
N LYS A 168 -8.95 -19.75 17.26
CA LYS A 168 -10.17 -19.61 16.42
C LYS A 168 -11.07 -18.46 16.87
N GLN A 169 -11.25 -18.30 18.20
CA GLN A 169 -12.05 -17.19 18.73
C GLN A 169 -11.39 -15.84 18.46
N ALA A 170 -10.06 -15.73 18.65
CA ALA A 170 -9.32 -14.50 18.38
C ALA A 170 -9.40 -14.12 16.89
N GLU A 171 -9.17 -15.06 15.98
CA GLU A 171 -9.31 -14.84 14.56
C GLU A 171 -10.73 -14.40 14.18
N LYS A 172 -11.75 -15.09 14.72
CA LYS A 172 -13.14 -14.70 14.49
C LYS A 172 -13.41 -13.25 14.92
N LEU A 173 -12.95 -12.85 16.11
CA LEU A 173 -13.14 -11.47 16.60
C LEU A 173 -12.46 -10.42 15.70
N LEU A 174 -11.26 -10.73 15.19
CA LEU A 174 -10.54 -9.85 14.27
C LEU A 174 -11.29 -9.72 12.93
N ARG A 175 -11.79 -10.83 12.37
CA ARG A 175 -12.57 -10.85 11.13
C ARG A 175 -13.92 -10.16 11.29
N ASP A 176 -14.65 -10.43 12.35
CA ASP A 176 -15.92 -9.74 12.65
C ASP A 176 -15.72 -8.21 12.77
N ALA A 177 -14.58 -7.77 13.31
CA ALA A 177 -14.26 -6.34 13.43
C ALA A 177 -13.93 -5.71 12.08
N ILE A 178 -13.23 -6.40 11.16
CA ILE A 178 -12.95 -5.85 9.82
C ILE A 178 -14.21 -5.80 8.96
N GLU A 179 -15.11 -6.78 9.08
CA GLU A 179 -16.42 -6.72 8.42
C GLU A 179 -17.25 -5.52 8.91
N GLU A 180 -17.25 -5.25 10.23
CA GLU A 180 -17.92 -4.07 10.80
C GLU A 180 -17.29 -2.78 10.27
N THR A 181 -15.97 -2.74 10.15
CA THR A 181 -15.23 -1.61 9.58
C THR A 181 -15.61 -1.38 8.12
N ASN A 182 -15.68 -2.42 7.31
CA ASN A 182 -16.11 -2.32 5.91
C ASN A 182 -17.53 -1.78 5.78
N LYS A 183 -18.45 -2.23 6.63
CA LYS A 183 -19.83 -1.71 6.68
C LYS A 183 -19.89 -0.24 7.09
N GLN A 184 -19.02 0.19 8.00
CA GLN A 184 -18.94 1.56 8.48
C GLN A 184 -18.33 2.50 7.45
N LEU A 185 -17.19 2.12 6.86
CA LEU A 185 -16.42 2.98 5.96
C LEU A 185 -17.00 3.00 4.54
N LYS A 186 -17.63 1.92 4.08
CA LYS A 186 -18.22 1.76 2.74
C LYS A 186 -17.27 2.16 1.63
N LEU A 187 -16.01 1.72 1.73
CA LEU A 187 -15.02 1.94 0.70
C LEU A 187 -15.42 1.20 -0.59
N ASN A 188 -14.94 1.67 -1.73
CA ASN A 188 -15.14 1.01 -3.03
C ASN A 188 -14.43 -0.36 -3.13
N ARG A 189 -13.59 -0.69 -2.16
CA ARG A 189 -12.94 -1.99 -2.00
C ARG A 189 -12.96 -2.37 -0.52
N GLU A 190 -13.36 -3.59 -0.23
CA GLU A 190 -13.33 -4.13 1.12
C GLU A 190 -11.90 -4.34 1.60
N LEU A 191 -11.71 -4.05 2.89
CA LEU A 191 -10.48 -4.34 3.62
C LEU A 191 -10.51 -5.79 4.09
N ASP A 192 -9.35 -6.43 4.13
CA ASP A 192 -9.17 -7.77 4.68
C ASP A 192 -7.94 -7.80 5.59
N ILE A 193 -7.81 -8.85 6.38
CA ILE A 193 -6.72 -9.06 7.33
C ILE A 193 -6.04 -10.40 7.10
N SER A 194 -4.73 -10.42 7.27
CA SER A 194 -3.95 -11.65 7.42
C SER A 194 -3.72 -11.94 8.90
N VAL A 195 -3.95 -13.16 9.33
CA VAL A 195 -3.78 -13.56 10.74
C VAL A 195 -2.71 -14.63 10.83
N GLN A 196 -1.71 -14.39 11.67
CA GLN A 196 -0.63 -15.33 11.95
C GLN A 196 -0.61 -15.69 13.43
N PHE A 197 -0.16 -16.90 13.75
CA PHE A 197 -0.06 -17.39 15.11
C PHE A 197 1.31 -17.99 15.37
N GLY A 198 1.94 -17.60 16.47
CA GLY A 198 3.20 -18.13 16.96
C GLY A 198 3.22 -18.19 18.48
N ASP A 199 4.21 -18.87 19.05
CA ASP A 199 4.44 -18.86 20.50
C ASP A 199 5.35 -17.69 20.90
N ARG A 200 6.07 -17.11 19.95
CA ARG A 200 6.96 -15.94 20.09
C ARG A 200 6.72 -14.94 18.96
N TYR A 201 7.13 -13.70 19.18
CA TYR A 201 7.07 -12.66 18.16
C TYR A 201 7.85 -13.04 16.88
N SER A 202 9.02 -13.66 17.02
CA SER A 202 9.83 -14.13 15.90
C SER A 202 9.18 -15.22 15.04
N ASP A 203 8.10 -15.84 15.51
CA ASP A 203 7.41 -16.90 14.76
C ASP A 203 6.38 -16.31 13.78
N ILE A 204 6.06 -15.02 13.96
CA ILE A 204 5.07 -14.29 13.16
C ILE A 204 5.69 -13.15 12.34
N HIS A 205 7.04 -13.03 12.36
CA HIS A 205 7.81 -12.03 11.61
C HIS A 205 9.06 -12.61 10.96
#